data_da31b6f761a157a9f3325ac44904dee6
#
_entry.id   da31b6f761a157a9f3325ac44904dee6
#
_cell.length_a   1.000
_cell.length_b   1.000
_cell.length_c   1.000
_cell.angle_alpha   90.00
_cell.angle_beta   90.00
_cell.angle_gamma   90.00
#
_symmetry.space_group_name_H-M   'P 1'
#
loop_
_entity.id
_entity.type
_entity.pdbx_description
1 polymer ?
#
loop_
_entity_poly.entity_id
_entity_poly.type
_entity_poly.pdbx_seq_one_letter_code
_entity_poly.pdbx_strand_id
1 'polypeptide(L)'
;MPIQVFSEIAPLKTVLLHRPGRELEHLVPGTMGRLLFDDIPYLAGAQEEHDRFAALLRENGVAVKYLTALMAEALDHCPALRLPFLRTFIQESGPVAKGYEEALLPYLLDMADNQTLVNAMVAGVRLADLGDGMGRQLPALLHREAQFLLDPIPNLYFTRDPFAAIGNGASVHRMFSETRARETLFGDFILRHHPDFAGRVPLYYSRQAPFSLEGGDILNLSARVLAVGASERTMPEAIEDLALQIFADPNAAIETILVLDIPGVRAYMHLDTVFTQVDRDTFVIHPGIMPTLRVFTLEPGGKNGLRIRELDQPLARVLAKLLDLPAPAKLLFCGGQDAIAAQREQWNDGANTLCLSPGVVVTYDRNQVTNRLLEDNGIRVLSIPSSELSRGRGGPRCMSMPLVREAQM
;
A
#
# COMPACT_ATOMS: atom_id res chain seq x y z
N MET A 1 1.86 -7.17 -19.32
CA MET A 1 0.76 -7.77 -18.53
C MET A 1 -0.18 -6.65 -18.17
N PRO A 2 -1.47 -6.66 -18.52
CA PRO A 2 -2.40 -5.60 -18.11
C PRO A 2 -2.69 -5.71 -16.60
N ILE A 3 -2.97 -4.58 -15.96
CA ILE A 3 -3.60 -4.58 -14.63
C ILE A 3 -5.05 -5.05 -14.78
N GLN A 4 -5.50 -5.92 -13.88
CA GLN A 4 -6.85 -6.45 -13.86
C GLN A 4 -7.26 -6.78 -12.42
N VAL A 5 -7.85 -5.81 -11.72
CA VAL A 5 -8.27 -5.96 -10.31
C VAL A 5 -9.67 -5.37 -10.14
N PHE A 6 -10.67 -6.17 -10.43
CA PHE A 6 -12.09 -5.77 -10.34
C PHE A 6 -12.76 -6.25 -9.05
N SER A 7 -12.02 -6.85 -8.13
CA SER A 7 -12.56 -7.39 -6.88
C SER A 7 -11.45 -7.58 -5.85
N GLU A 8 -11.76 -7.44 -4.58
CA GLU A 8 -10.85 -7.81 -3.48
C GLU A 8 -10.73 -9.33 -3.31
N ILE A 9 -11.75 -10.09 -3.73
CA ILE A 9 -11.90 -11.52 -3.41
C ILE A 9 -11.75 -12.46 -4.61
N ALA A 10 -11.80 -11.96 -5.84
CA ALA A 10 -11.58 -12.81 -7.01
C ALA A 10 -10.20 -13.49 -6.93
N PRO A 11 -10.04 -14.73 -7.47
CA PRO A 11 -8.79 -15.47 -7.37
C PRO A 11 -7.58 -14.65 -7.79
N LEU A 12 -6.63 -14.49 -6.86
CA LEU A 12 -5.41 -13.72 -7.07
C LEU A 12 -4.47 -14.49 -8.00
N LYS A 13 -4.03 -13.85 -9.08
CA LYS A 13 -3.12 -14.47 -10.07
C LYS A 13 -1.72 -13.88 -10.05
N THR A 14 -1.62 -12.57 -9.85
CA THR A 14 -0.30 -11.90 -9.79
C THR A 14 -0.32 -10.82 -8.74
N VAL A 15 0.72 -10.76 -7.94
CA VAL A 15 0.89 -9.79 -6.86
C VAL A 15 2.28 -9.17 -6.91
N LEU A 16 2.36 -7.88 -6.57
CA LEU A 16 3.58 -7.15 -6.37
C LEU A 16 3.91 -7.09 -4.88
N LEU A 17 5.13 -7.46 -4.53
CA LEU A 17 5.69 -7.41 -3.18
C LEU A 17 7.00 -6.60 -3.19
N HIS A 18 7.46 -6.23 -2.01
CA HIS A 18 8.84 -5.81 -1.76
C HIS A 18 9.40 -6.60 -0.59
N ARG A 19 10.46 -7.37 -0.81
CA ARG A 19 11.14 -8.11 0.26
C ARG A 19 11.96 -7.15 1.10
N PRO A 20 11.77 -7.05 2.41
CA PRO A 20 12.56 -6.18 3.26
C PRO A 20 14.08 -6.35 3.06
N GLY A 21 14.79 -5.25 2.96
CA GLY A 21 16.21 -5.19 2.73
C GLY A 21 16.93 -4.32 3.77
N ARG A 22 18.14 -3.83 3.42
CA ARG A 22 18.98 -3.03 4.32
C ARG A 22 18.31 -1.75 4.82
N GLU A 23 17.23 -1.30 4.22
CA GLU A 23 16.44 -0.17 4.72
C GLU A 23 15.92 -0.40 6.16
N LEU A 24 15.68 -1.66 6.55
CA LEU A 24 15.31 -1.99 7.94
C LEU A 24 16.53 -1.99 8.88
N GLU A 25 17.73 -2.38 8.42
CA GLU A 25 18.96 -2.27 9.22
C GLU A 25 19.38 -0.80 9.47
N HIS A 26 18.92 0.09 8.61
CA HIS A 26 19.19 1.52 8.70
C HIS A 26 18.17 2.28 9.57
N LEU A 27 17.18 1.61 10.14
CA LEU A 27 16.33 2.17 11.19
C LEU A 27 17.10 2.27 12.50
N VAL A 28 17.15 3.47 13.06
CA VAL A 28 17.77 3.74 14.37
C VAL A 28 16.80 4.50 15.27
N PRO A 29 16.91 4.39 16.61
CA PRO A 29 15.97 5.04 17.52
C PRO A 29 15.77 6.53 17.27
N GLY A 30 16.83 7.25 16.85
CA GLY A 30 16.77 8.69 16.58
C GLY A 30 15.98 9.08 15.32
N THR A 31 15.74 8.16 14.39
CA THR A 31 15.03 8.43 13.13
C THR A 31 13.73 7.64 12.98
N MET A 32 13.53 6.60 13.78
CA MET A 32 12.43 5.65 13.70
C MET A 32 11.06 6.34 13.63
N GLY A 33 10.75 7.25 14.57
CA GLY A 33 9.46 7.95 14.57
C GLY A 33 9.26 8.85 13.35
N ARG A 34 10.32 9.50 12.84
CA ARG A 34 10.27 10.29 11.59
C ARG A 34 10.03 9.41 10.36
N LEU A 35 10.55 8.19 10.38
CA LEU A 35 10.38 7.19 9.32
C LEU A 35 9.10 6.36 9.51
N LEU A 36 8.21 6.76 10.45
CA LEU A 36 6.89 6.17 10.69
C LEU A 36 6.93 4.72 11.20
N PHE A 37 8.00 4.34 11.90
CA PHE A 37 8.11 3.06 12.58
C PHE A 37 7.93 3.23 14.09
N ASP A 38 7.25 2.27 14.72
CA ASP A 38 7.02 2.24 16.16
C ASP A 38 8.05 1.38 16.91
N ASP A 39 8.76 0.50 16.17
CA ASP A 39 9.80 -0.40 16.69
C ASP A 39 10.83 -0.73 15.59
N ILE A 40 11.95 -1.33 15.97
CA ILE A 40 13.03 -1.72 15.04
C ILE A 40 12.93 -3.23 14.77
N PRO A 41 12.55 -3.65 13.54
CA PRO A 41 12.52 -5.07 13.17
C PRO A 41 13.94 -5.66 13.09
N TYR A 42 14.07 -6.95 13.43
CA TYR A 42 15.26 -7.73 13.11
C TYR A 42 15.20 -8.18 11.65
N LEU A 43 16.11 -7.68 10.81
CA LEU A 43 16.03 -7.87 9.35
C LEU A 43 15.95 -9.35 8.94
N ALA A 44 16.81 -10.22 9.47
CA ALA A 44 16.83 -11.62 9.07
C ALA A 44 15.50 -12.32 9.40
N GLY A 45 14.90 -12.01 10.56
CA GLY A 45 13.57 -12.51 10.93
C GLY A 45 12.48 -11.96 10.02
N ALA A 46 12.49 -10.65 9.74
CA ALA A 46 11.54 -10.03 8.81
C ALA A 46 11.63 -10.63 7.39
N GLN A 47 12.85 -10.96 6.94
CA GLN A 47 13.06 -11.62 5.66
C GLN A 47 12.52 -13.05 5.65
N GLU A 48 12.77 -13.83 6.70
CA GLU A 48 12.24 -15.19 6.83
C GLU A 48 10.70 -15.22 6.82
N GLU A 49 10.07 -14.33 7.59
CA GLU A 49 8.62 -14.15 7.62
C GLU A 49 8.06 -13.74 6.25
N HIS A 50 8.71 -12.78 5.58
CA HIS A 50 8.30 -12.33 4.25
C HIS A 50 8.52 -13.41 3.17
N ASP A 51 9.61 -14.17 3.25
CA ASP A 51 9.86 -15.29 2.35
C ASP A 51 8.81 -16.39 2.53
N ARG A 52 8.36 -16.65 3.78
CA ARG A 52 7.25 -17.56 4.07
C ARG A 52 5.94 -17.03 3.47
N PHE A 53 5.66 -15.73 3.58
CA PHE A 53 4.51 -15.10 2.92
C PHE A 53 4.56 -15.29 1.39
N ALA A 54 5.67 -14.97 0.77
CA ALA A 54 5.85 -15.13 -0.68
C ALA A 54 5.76 -16.60 -1.13
N ALA A 55 6.28 -17.54 -0.33
CA ALA A 55 6.16 -18.98 -0.59
C ALA A 55 4.70 -19.45 -0.53
N LEU A 56 3.96 -19.05 0.52
CA LEU A 56 2.54 -19.36 0.67
C LEU A 56 1.71 -18.86 -0.53
N LEU A 57 1.99 -17.66 -1.04
CA LEU A 57 1.33 -17.15 -2.23
C LEU A 57 1.61 -18.02 -3.46
N ARG A 58 2.88 -18.41 -3.69
CA ARG A 58 3.27 -19.30 -4.80
C ARG A 58 2.66 -20.70 -4.68
N GLU A 59 2.64 -21.28 -3.48
CA GLU A 59 1.99 -22.56 -3.17
C GLU A 59 0.49 -22.57 -3.51
N ASN A 60 -0.15 -21.36 -3.46
CA ASN A 60 -1.54 -21.17 -3.85
C ASN A 60 -1.71 -20.67 -5.31
N GLY A 61 -0.69 -20.81 -6.16
CA GLY A 61 -0.76 -20.53 -7.59
C GLY A 61 -0.66 -19.04 -7.95
N VAL A 62 -0.20 -18.17 -7.04
CA VAL A 62 -0.02 -16.74 -7.28
C VAL A 62 1.39 -16.46 -7.79
N ALA A 63 1.49 -15.76 -8.93
CA ALA A 63 2.76 -15.26 -9.43
C ALA A 63 3.20 -14.03 -8.61
N VAL A 64 4.37 -14.12 -7.98
CA VAL A 64 4.96 -13.04 -7.18
C VAL A 64 5.96 -12.25 -8.01
N LYS A 65 5.74 -10.95 -8.13
CA LYS A 65 6.67 -9.96 -8.70
C LYS A 65 7.26 -9.12 -7.56
N TYR A 66 8.47 -8.60 -7.75
CA TYR A 66 9.10 -7.71 -6.78
C TYR A 66 9.25 -6.31 -7.35
N LEU A 67 8.92 -5.30 -6.53
CA LEU A 67 8.93 -3.89 -6.92
C LEU A 67 10.33 -3.45 -7.40
N THR A 68 11.38 -3.83 -6.68
CA THR A 68 12.76 -3.46 -7.04
C THR A 68 13.20 -4.10 -8.34
N ALA A 69 12.75 -5.32 -8.63
CA ALA A 69 13.05 -5.99 -9.90
C ALA A 69 12.32 -5.30 -11.06
N LEU A 70 11.02 -5.03 -10.93
CA LEU A 70 10.28 -4.28 -11.98
C LEU A 70 10.86 -2.89 -12.22
N MET A 71 11.34 -2.23 -11.16
CA MET A 71 11.99 -0.92 -11.30
C MET A 71 13.32 -1.03 -12.06
N ALA A 72 14.14 -2.03 -11.75
CA ALA A 72 15.39 -2.28 -12.45
C ALA A 72 15.13 -2.61 -13.94
N GLU A 73 14.17 -3.50 -14.23
CA GLU A 73 13.74 -3.84 -15.60
C GLU A 73 13.25 -2.60 -16.37
N ALA A 74 12.51 -1.70 -15.72
CA ALA A 74 12.04 -0.45 -16.34
C ALA A 74 13.21 0.50 -16.67
N LEU A 75 14.21 0.60 -15.80
CA LEU A 75 15.42 1.38 -16.04
C LEU A 75 16.29 0.76 -17.16
N ASP A 76 16.39 -0.57 -17.24
CA ASP A 76 17.08 -1.28 -18.32
C ASP A 76 16.40 -1.03 -19.66
N HIS A 77 15.06 -0.99 -19.67
CA HIS A 77 14.27 -0.72 -20.87
C HIS A 77 14.39 0.74 -21.34
N CYS A 78 14.56 1.67 -20.41
CA CYS A 78 14.63 3.12 -20.69
C CYS A 78 15.92 3.75 -20.14
N PRO A 79 17.12 3.37 -20.62
CA PRO A 79 18.39 3.82 -20.05
C PRO A 79 18.60 5.34 -20.11
N ALA A 80 17.99 6.03 -21.10
CA ALA A 80 18.02 7.48 -21.20
C ALA A 80 17.31 8.19 -20.04
N LEU A 81 16.39 7.52 -19.35
CA LEU A 81 15.65 8.06 -18.22
C LEU A 81 16.34 7.81 -16.86
N ARG A 82 17.42 7.02 -16.81
CA ARG A 82 18.14 6.72 -15.57
C ARG A 82 18.64 7.99 -14.88
N LEU A 83 19.32 8.85 -15.60
CA LEU A 83 19.85 10.12 -15.05
C LEU A 83 18.73 11.09 -14.62
N PRO A 84 17.71 11.39 -15.42
CA PRO A 84 16.57 12.19 -14.98
C PRO A 84 15.88 11.63 -13.74
N PHE A 85 15.67 10.32 -13.68
CA PHE A 85 15.03 9.66 -12.53
C PHE A 85 15.86 9.85 -11.25
N LEU A 86 17.16 9.61 -11.30
CA LEU A 86 18.06 9.79 -10.16
C LEU A 86 18.06 11.22 -9.64
N ARG A 87 18.09 12.22 -10.53
CA ARG A 87 17.97 13.62 -10.13
C ARG A 87 16.66 13.91 -9.42
N THR A 88 15.53 13.45 -9.97
CA THR A 88 14.22 13.61 -9.34
C THR A 88 14.21 12.95 -7.97
N PHE A 89 14.73 11.73 -7.84
CA PHE A 89 14.80 11.01 -6.57
C PHE A 89 15.62 11.77 -5.51
N ILE A 90 16.80 12.30 -5.88
CA ILE A 90 17.64 13.11 -4.98
C ILE A 90 16.90 14.41 -4.60
N GLN A 91 16.31 15.09 -5.58
CA GLN A 91 15.58 16.34 -5.34
C GLN A 91 14.38 16.16 -4.40
N GLU A 92 13.71 15.03 -4.45
CA GLU A 92 12.59 14.72 -3.56
C GLU A 92 13.02 14.09 -2.23
N SER A 93 14.31 13.82 -2.03
CA SER A 93 14.85 13.25 -0.79
C SER A 93 15.12 14.31 0.32
N GLY A 94 14.72 15.54 0.09
CA GLY A 94 14.84 16.61 1.08
C GLY A 94 16.12 17.46 0.95
N PRO A 95 16.28 18.46 1.83
CA PRO A 95 17.33 19.49 1.67
C PRO A 95 18.75 18.93 1.82
N VAL A 96 18.95 17.91 2.65
CA VAL A 96 20.27 17.27 2.82
C VAL A 96 20.71 16.62 1.52
N ALA A 97 19.86 15.77 0.94
CA ALA A 97 20.16 15.09 -0.32
C ALA A 97 20.42 16.09 -1.46
N LYS A 98 19.62 17.15 -1.56
CA LYS A 98 19.84 18.25 -2.52
C LYS A 98 21.21 18.89 -2.37
N GLY A 99 21.62 19.17 -1.14
CA GLY A 99 22.91 19.78 -0.85
C GLY A 99 24.10 18.91 -1.21
N TYR A 100 23.89 17.58 -1.36
CA TYR A 100 24.92 16.60 -1.69
C TYR A 100 24.73 15.98 -3.08
N GLU A 101 23.89 16.54 -3.95
CA GLU A 101 23.60 15.98 -5.29
C GLU A 101 24.87 15.73 -6.10
N GLU A 102 25.86 16.67 -6.09
CA GLU A 102 27.11 16.55 -6.82
C GLU A 102 27.95 15.32 -6.41
N ALA A 103 27.79 14.85 -5.16
CA ALA A 103 28.47 13.66 -4.66
C ALA A 103 27.61 12.39 -4.81
N LEU A 104 26.30 12.49 -4.53
CA LEU A 104 25.37 11.38 -4.59
C LEU A 104 25.14 10.87 -6.01
N LEU A 105 25.04 11.78 -6.97
CA LEU A 105 24.71 11.40 -8.34
C LEU A 105 25.80 10.52 -9.00
N PRO A 106 27.10 10.88 -8.96
CA PRO A 106 28.16 10.01 -9.45
C PRO A 106 28.21 8.66 -8.72
N TYR A 107 28.06 8.68 -7.39
CA TYR A 107 28.04 7.46 -6.57
C TYR A 107 26.94 6.49 -7.00
N LEU A 108 25.71 6.99 -7.23
CA LEU A 108 24.59 6.16 -7.69
C LEU A 108 24.75 5.72 -9.15
N LEU A 109 25.34 6.56 -10.00
CA LEU A 109 25.58 6.21 -11.41
C LEU A 109 26.65 5.14 -11.58
N ASP A 110 27.61 5.02 -10.64
CA ASP A 110 28.69 4.03 -10.65
C ASP A 110 28.25 2.63 -10.18
N MET A 111 26.98 2.46 -9.78
CA MET A 111 26.45 1.14 -9.42
C MET A 111 26.49 0.18 -10.61
N ALA A 112 26.92 -1.08 -10.35
CA ALA A 112 27.23 -2.09 -11.36
C ALA A 112 26.06 -2.40 -12.30
N ASP A 113 24.82 -2.38 -11.76
CA ASP A 113 23.60 -2.66 -12.49
C ASP A 113 22.41 -1.90 -11.87
N ASN A 114 21.26 -1.89 -12.54
CA ASN A 114 20.08 -1.20 -12.07
C ASN A 114 19.42 -1.87 -10.85
N GLN A 115 19.57 -3.17 -10.63
CA GLN A 115 19.08 -3.83 -9.42
C GLN A 115 19.85 -3.37 -8.18
N THR A 116 21.19 -3.31 -8.28
CA THR A 116 22.07 -2.78 -7.24
C THR A 116 21.77 -1.31 -6.96
N LEU A 117 21.56 -0.51 -8.00
CA LEU A 117 21.17 0.89 -7.89
C LEU A 117 19.85 1.05 -7.12
N VAL A 118 18.81 0.34 -7.52
CA VAL A 118 17.49 0.43 -6.86
C VAL A 118 17.57 -0.01 -5.40
N ASN A 119 18.30 -1.08 -5.10
CA ASN A 119 18.53 -1.54 -3.74
C ASN A 119 19.27 -0.49 -2.88
N ALA A 120 20.27 0.20 -3.46
CA ALA A 120 20.98 1.28 -2.75
C ALA A 120 20.07 2.49 -2.49
N MET A 121 19.22 2.85 -3.44
CA MET A 121 18.23 3.92 -3.27
C MET A 121 17.23 3.61 -2.14
N VAL A 122 16.77 2.38 -2.06
CA VAL A 122 15.83 1.92 -1.02
C VAL A 122 16.52 1.84 0.34
N ALA A 123 17.73 1.28 0.39
CA ALA A 123 18.52 1.18 1.62
C ALA A 123 18.90 2.55 2.20
N GLY A 124 18.95 3.58 1.37
CA GLY A 124 19.51 4.88 1.70
C GLY A 124 21.05 4.92 1.60
N VAL A 125 21.61 6.11 1.55
CA VAL A 125 23.05 6.36 1.40
C VAL A 125 23.55 7.19 2.56
N ARG A 126 24.55 6.69 3.29
CA ARG A 126 25.19 7.40 4.39
C ARG A 126 26.35 8.25 3.87
N LEU A 127 26.72 9.27 4.64
CA LEU A 127 27.91 10.06 4.37
C LEU A 127 29.16 9.18 4.26
N ALA A 128 29.29 8.18 5.15
CA ALA A 128 30.40 7.23 5.16
C ALA A 128 30.52 6.36 3.90
N ASP A 129 29.41 6.13 3.19
CA ASP A 129 29.38 5.31 1.97
C ASP A 129 30.04 6.03 0.75
N LEU A 130 30.18 7.37 0.82
CA LEU A 130 30.83 8.17 -0.25
C LEU A 130 32.36 8.22 -0.12
N GLY A 131 32.93 7.64 0.95
CA GLY A 131 34.38 7.60 1.19
C GLY A 131 35.00 8.94 1.61
N ASP A 132 36.32 8.97 1.72
CA ASP A 132 37.10 10.11 2.26
C ASP A 132 37.11 11.36 1.35
N GLY A 133 36.52 11.29 0.17
CA GLY A 133 36.52 12.38 -0.83
C GLY A 133 35.65 13.59 -0.50
N MET A 134 34.82 13.52 0.55
CA MET A 134 33.84 14.58 0.94
C MET A 134 34.44 15.76 1.66
N GLY A 135 35.75 15.80 1.88
CA GLY A 135 36.51 16.96 2.32
C GLY A 135 36.17 17.47 3.73
N ARG A 136 36.83 18.57 4.12
CA ARG A 136 36.68 19.23 5.45
C ARG A 136 35.48 20.20 5.45
N GLN A 137 34.32 19.82 4.91
CA GLN A 137 33.12 20.63 5.02
C GLN A 137 32.52 20.55 6.43
N LEU A 138 32.00 21.66 6.94
CA LEU A 138 31.42 21.72 8.28
C LEU A 138 30.37 20.63 8.57
N PRO A 139 29.45 20.29 7.65
CA PRO A 139 28.52 19.17 7.86
C PRO A 139 29.26 17.83 8.09
N ALA A 140 30.28 17.51 7.29
CA ALA A 140 31.05 16.28 7.43
C ALA A 140 31.85 16.24 8.75
N LEU A 141 32.27 17.38 9.27
CA LEU A 141 32.98 17.50 10.54
C LEU A 141 32.07 17.42 11.79
N LEU A 142 30.84 17.92 11.66
CA LEU A 142 29.85 17.96 12.74
C LEU A 142 28.91 16.75 12.75
N HIS A 143 28.69 16.15 11.60
CA HIS A 143 27.85 14.97 11.47
C HIS A 143 28.67 13.70 11.59
N ARG A 144 28.19 12.79 12.40
CA ARG A 144 28.83 11.52 12.66
C ARG A 144 28.61 10.55 11.49
N GLU A 145 29.42 9.50 11.40
CA GLU A 145 29.41 8.44 10.38
C GLU A 145 28.03 7.83 10.05
N ALA A 146 27.08 7.92 10.98
CA ALA A 146 25.73 7.39 10.83
C ALA A 146 24.75 8.34 10.11
N GLN A 147 25.20 9.50 9.61
CA GLN A 147 24.29 10.43 8.94
C GLN A 147 23.90 9.93 7.56
N PHE A 148 22.59 9.85 7.31
CA PHE A 148 22.03 9.61 5.98
C PHE A 148 22.00 10.89 5.14
N LEU A 149 22.52 10.79 3.92
CA LEU A 149 22.35 11.78 2.86
C LEU A 149 21.07 11.50 2.06
N LEU A 150 20.81 10.22 1.83
CA LEU A 150 19.52 9.70 1.39
C LEU A 150 18.97 8.84 2.52
N ASP A 151 17.83 9.22 3.08
CA ASP A 151 17.15 8.40 4.09
C ASP A 151 16.76 7.04 3.52
N PRO A 152 16.78 5.97 4.32
CA PRO A 152 16.20 4.68 3.93
C PRO A 152 14.68 4.81 3.71
N ILE A 153 14.12 3.85 3.00
CA ILE A 153 12.67 3.78 2.70
C ILE A 153 12.08 2.50 3.34
N PRO A 154 12.01 2.43 4.68
CA PRO A 154 11.64 1.20 5.38
C PRO A 154 10.19 0.79 5.18
N ASN A 155 9.29 1.71 4.84
CA ASN A 155 7.88 1.40 4.59
C ASN A 155 7.60 0.82 3.19
N LEU A 156 8.61 0.66 2.33
CA LEU A 156 8.41 0.21 0.95
C LEU A 156 7.83 -1.22 0.86
N TYR A 157 8.02 -2.06 1.88
CA TYR A 157 7.41 -3.39 1.88
C TYR A 157 5.88 -3.35 2.04
N PHE A 158 5.30 -2.21 2.40
CA PHE A 158 3.87 -1.93 2.27
C PHE A 158 3.56 -1.41 0.86
N THR A 159 3.64 -2.30 -0.11
CA THR A 159 3.45 -1.99 -1.54
C THR A 159 2.04 -1.52 -1.87
N ARG A 160 1.10 -1.64 -0.94
CA ARG A 160 -0.30 -1.24 -1.09
C ARG A 160 -0.48 0.27 -1.15
N ASP A 161 0.28 1.03 -0.35
CA ASP A 161 -0.03 2.44 -0.07
C ASP A 161 0.40 3.41 -1.17
N PRO A 162 1.61 3.29 -1.79
CA PRO A 162 2.10 4.30 -2.73
C PRO A 162 1.38 4.32 -4.07
N PHE A 163 0.68 3.26 -4.44
CA PHE A 163 -0.12 3.14 -5.66
C PHE A 163 -1.12 1.99 -5.54
N ALA A 164 -2.23 2.05 -6.27
CA ALA A 164 -3.25 1.01 -6.24
C ALA A 164 -3.75 0.64 -7.64
N ALA A 165 -4.03 -0.66 -7.85
CA ALA A 165 -4.78 -1.14 -9.00
C ALA A 165 -6.27 -0.89 -8.78
N ILE A 166 -6.94 -0.35 -9.78
CA ILE A 166 -8.37 -0.05 -9.79
C ILE A 166 -8.96 -0.52 -11.12
N GLY A 167 -9.68 -1.64 -11.10
CA GLY A 167 -10.19 -2.23 -12.32
C GLY A 167 -9.07 -2.60 -13.30
N ASN A 168 -9.07 -1.98 -14.47
CA ASN A 168 -8.03 -2.10 -15.50
C ASN A 168 -6.98 -0.98 -15.47
N GLY A 169 -7.12 -0.03 -14.53
CA GLY A 169 -6.23 1.09 -14.35
C GLY A 169 -5.49 1.08 -13.02
N ALA A 170 -4.84 2.18 -12.71
CA ALA A 170 -4.11 2.39 -11.47
C ALA A 170 -4.20 3.85 -11.00
N SER A 171 -3.90 4.06 -9.73
CA SER A 171 -3.66 5.39 -9.16
C SER A 171 -2.25 5.45 -8.57
N VAL A 172 -1.54 6.55 -8.76
CA VAL A 172 -0.25 6.83 -8.11
C VAL A 172 -0.46 7.95 -7.12
N HIS A 173 -0.07 7.74 -5.86
CA HIS A 173 -0.62 8.51 -4.77
C HIS A 173 0.24 9.72 -4.38
N ARG A 174 -0.42 10.77 -3.94
CA ARG A 174 0.15 11.80 -3.08
C ARG A 174 0.08 11.27 -1.66
N MET A 175 1.23 10.86 -1.11
CA MET A 175 1.28 10.37 0.27
C MET A 175 0.99 11.50 1.26
N PHE A 176 0.31 11.16 2.34
CA PHE A 176 0.05 12.09 3.45
C PHE A 176 1.36 12.56 4.10
N SER A 177 2.29 11.63 4.32
CA SER A 177 3.61 11.94 4.88
C SER A 177 4.64 12.17 3.78
N GLU A 178 5.35 13.30 3.85
CA GLU A 178 6.48 13.63 2.97
C GLU A 178 7.58 12.56 3.01
N THR A 179 7.76 11.91 4.16
CA THR A 179 8.74 10.82 4.34
C THR A 179 8.49 9.66 3.37
N ARG A 180 7.22 9.37 3.03
CA ARG A 180 6.84 8.31 2.11
C ARG A 180 6.68 8.77 0.66
N ALA A 181 6.77 10.06 0.37
CA ALA A 181 6.52 10.58 -0.97
C ALA A 181 7.41 9.93 -2.05
N ARG A 182 8.66 9.59 -1.72
CA ARG A 182 9.60 8.94 -2.66
C ARG A 182 9.21 7.52 -3.06
N GLU A 183 8.43 6.82 -2.23
CA GLU A 183 7.94 5.46 -2.55
C GLU A 183 7.10 5.49 -3.84
N THR A 184 6.36 6.55 -4.06
CA THR A 184 5.48 6.69 -5.22
C THR A 184 6.23 6.88 -6.54
N LEU A 185 7.51 7.33 -6.49
CA LEU A 185 8.36 7.45 -7.67
C LEU A 185 8.59 6.11 -8.36
N PHE A 186 8.74 5.03 -7.60
CA PHE A 186 8.92 3.69 -8.16
C PHE A 186 7.68 3.23 -8.92
N GLY A 187 6.49 3.37 -8.30
CA GLY A 187 5.23 3.02 -8.95
C GLY A 187 4.94 3.86 -10.20
N ASP A 188 5.14 5.17 -10.12
CA ASP A 188 4.95 6.08 -11.26
C ASP A 188 5.88 5.72 -12.43
N PHE A 189 7.16 5.46 -12.16
CA PHE A 189 8.13 5.09 -13.17
C PHE A 189 7.81 3.73 -13.80
N ILE A 190 7.49 2.71 -13.00
CA ILE A 190 7.12 1.38 -13.48
C ILE A 190 5.88 1.46 -14.37
N LEU A 191 4.81 2.11 -13.92
CA LEU A 191 3.55 2.18 -14.66
C LEU A 191 3.69 2.94 -15.98
N ARG A 192 4.58 3.94 -16.05
CA ARG A 192 4.80 4.74 -17.26
C ARG A 192 5.81 4.15 -18.23
N HIS A 193 6.79 3.36 -17.75
CA HIS A 193 7.96 3.02 -18.55
C HIS A 193 8.26 1.52 -18.66
N HIS A 194 7.75 0.68 -17.73
CA HIS A 194 7.94 -0.75 -17.84
C HIS A 194 7.12 -1.32 -19.02
N PRO A 195 7.71 -2.21 -19.87
CA PRO A 195 7.05 -2.69 -21.10
C PRO A 195 5.73 -3.44 -20.86
N ASP A 196 5.52 -3.99 -19.67
CA ASP A 196 4.25 -4.63 -19.30
C ASP A 196 3.11 -3.64 -19.10
N PHE A 197 3.39 -2.38 -18.71
CA PHE A 197 2.37 -1.41 -18.27
C PHE A 197 2.30 -0.16 -19.14
N ALA A 198 3.42 0.31 -19.69
CA ALA A 198 3.51 1.56 -20.42
C ALA A 198 2.48 1.69 -21.55
N GLY A 199 1.67 2.75 -21.52
CA GLY A 199 0.64 3.02 -22.50
C GLY A 199 -0.57 2.07 -22.46
N ARG A 200 -0.66 1.17 -21.48
CA ARG A 200 -1.73 0.16 -21.36
C ARG A 200 -2.59 0.32 -20.10
N VAL A 201 -2.11 1.10 -19.14
CA VAL A 201 -2.76 1.27 -17.84
C VAL A 201 -3.21 2.73 -17.71
N PRO A 202 -4.51 3.02 -17.71
CA PRO A 202 -5.00 4.36 -17.40
C PRO A 202 -4.64 4.72 -15.94
N LEU A 203 -4.25 5.98 -15.73
CA LEU A 203 -3.89 6.48 -14.40
C LEU A 203 -4.98 7.43 -13.91
N TYR A 204 -5.67 7.04 -12.83
CA TYR A 204 -6.80 7.77 -12.26
C TYR A 204 -6.41 8.79 -11.18
N TYR A 205 -5.18 8.74 -10.69
CA TYR A 205 -4.66 9.71 -9.73
C TYR A 205 -3.17 9.93 -9.94
N SER A 206 -2.69 11.12 -9.57
CA SER A 206 -1.29 11.51 -9.75
C SER A 206 -0.63 11.85 -8.42
N ARG A 207 0.62 11.42 -8.25
CA ARG A 207 1.46 11.81 -7.11
C ARG A 207 1.70 13.32 -7.00
N GLN A 208 1.43 14.07 -8.06
CA GLN A 208 1.51 15.54 -8.10
C GLN A 208 0.19 16.23 -7.70
N ALA A 209 -0.86 15.47 -7.40
CA ALA A 209 -2.12 16.04 -6.95
C ALA A 209 -1.95 16.78 -5.61
N PRO A 210 -2.80 17.79 -5.32
CA PRO A 210 -2.64 18.60 -4.11
C PRO A 210 -3.08 17.86 -2.83
N PHE A 211 -3.98 16.89 -2.96
CA PHE A 211 -4.61 16.19 -1.83
C PHE A 211 -4.02 14.80 -1.64
N SER A 212 -3.90 14.35 -0.38
CA SER A 212 -3.37 13.02 -0.08
C SER A 212 -4.39 11.91 -0.32
N LEU A 213 -3.88 10.82 -0.91
CA LEU A 213 -4.58 9.57 -1.17
C LEU A 213 -3.59 8.43 -0.94
N GLU A 214 -3.99 7.38 -0.20
CA GLU A 214 -3.16 6.20 0.01
C GLU A 214 -3.93 4.91 -0.28
N GLY A 215 -3.27 3.89 -0.82
CA GLY A 215 -3.92 2.69 -1.35
C GLY A 215 -4.50 1.74 -0.31
N GLY A 216 -4.09 1.87 0.95
CA GLY A 216 -4.75 1.18 2.06
C GLY A 216 -6.22 1.57 2.23
N ASP A 217 -6.60 2.75 1.73
CA ASP A 217 -7.98 3.23 1.73
C ASP A 217 -8.79 2.79 0.50
N ILE A 218 -8.19 2.12 -0.50
CA ILE A 218 -8.84 1.77 -1.77
C ILE A 218 -9.12 0.26 -1.81
N LEU A 219 -10.40 -0.14 -1.89
CA LEU A 219 -10.84 -1.52 -1.99
C LEU A 219 -11.78 -1.72 -3.20
N ASN A 220 -11.39 -2.60 -4.13
CA ASN A 220 -12.24 -2.99 -5.25
C ASN A 220 -13.29 -4.01 -4.79
N LEU A 221 -14.47 -3.59 -4.34
CA LEU A 221 -15.50 -4.51 -3.83
C LEU A 221 -16.14 -5.35 -4.93
N SER A 222 -16.34 -4.75 -6.09
CA SER A 222 -16.80 -5.42 -7.32
C SER A 222 -16.35 -4.63 -8.54
N ALA A 223 -16.62 -5.14 -9.74
CA ALA A 223 -16.34 -4.42 -10.97
C ALA A 223 -17.01 -3.04 -11.03
N ARG A 224 -18.16 -2.87 -10.36
CA ARG A 224 -18.96 -1.63 -10.37
C ARG A 224 -18.82 -0.78 -9.11
N VAL A 225 -18.26 -1.31 -8.04
CA VAL A 225 -18.21 -0.65 -6.72
C VAL A 225 -16.78 -0.59 -6.19
N LEU A 226 -16.27 0.63 -6.03
CA LEU A 226 -15.02 0.91 -5.35
C LEU A 226 -15.33 1.45 -3.95
N ALA A 227 -14.79 0.86 -2.89
CA ALA A 227 -14.84 1.47 -1.56
C ALA A 227 -13.58 2.30 -1.33
N VAL A 228 -13.74 3.49 -0.75
CA VAL A 228 -12.62 4.37 -0.38
C VAL A 228 -12.82 4.91 1.03
N GLY A 229 -11.78 4.80 1.86
CA GLY A 229 -11.77 5.40 3.19
C GLY A 229 -11.46 6.88 3.14
N ALA A 230 -12.29 7.71 3.78
CA ALA A 230 -11.87 9.02 4.24
C ALA A 230 -11.24 8.82 5.62
N SER A 231 -9.91 9.03 5.73
CA SER A 231 -9.11 8.57 6.87
C SER A 231 -8.12 9.64 7.35
N GLU A 232 -7.21 9.27 8.25
CA GLU A 232 -6.05 10.11 8.58
C GLU A 232 -5.18 10.41 7.34
N ARG A 233 -5.13 9.48 6.37
CA ARG A 233 -4.20 9.51 5.23
C ARG A 233 -4.83 9.94 3.92
N THR A 234 -6.13 9.78 3.77
CA THR A 234 -6.85 10.09 2.53
C THR A 234 -7.86 11.20 2.75
N MET A 235 -7.65 12.31 2.04
CA MET A 235 -8.51 13.49 2.12
C MET A 235 -9.78 13.33 1.27
N PRO A 236 -10.94 13.83 1.71
CA PRO A 236 -12.17 13.80 0.93
C PRO A 236 -12.05 14.40 -0.48
N GLU A 237 -11.28 15.48 -0.64
CA GLU A 237 -11.03 16.13 -1.92
C GLU A 237 -10.28 15.21 -2.90
N ALA A 238 -9.37 14.36 -2.38
CA ALA A 238 -8.70 13.37 -3.20
C ALA A 238 -9.65 12.27 -3.69
N ILE A 239 -10.65 11.92 -2.88
CA ILE A 239 -11.69 10.96 -3.26
C ILE A 239 -12.58 11.52 -4.37
N GLU A 240 -12.95 12.80 -4.30
CA GLU A 240 -13.71 13.47 -5.36
C GLU A 240 -12.91 13.54 -6.67
N ASP A 241 -11.64 13.94 -6.61
CA ASP A 241 -10.75 13.98 -7.77
C ASP A 241 -10.57 12.60 -8.41
N LEU A 242 -10.35 11.55 -7.59
CA LEU A 242 -10.28 10.16 -8.05
C LEU A 242 -11.58 9.72 -8.73
N ALA A 243 -12.73 10.05 -8.13
CA ALA A 243 -14.04 9.72 -8.66
C ALA A 243 -14.27 10.35 -10.03
N LEU A 244 -13.96 11.63 -10.19
CA LEU A 244 -14.09 12.35 -11.44
C LEU A 244 -13.24 11.74 -12.56
N GLN A 245 -12.00 11.34 -12.26
CA GLN A 245 -11.13 10.69 -13.25
C GLN A 245 -11.63 9.31 -13.66
N ILE A 246 -12.10 8.49 -12.69
CA ILE A 246 -12.66 7.17 -12.97
C ILE A 246 -13.93 7.29 -13.83
N PHE A 247 -14.85 8.17 -13.45
CA PHE A 247 -16.12 8.33 -14.17
C PHE A 247 -15.96 9.02 -15.55
N ALA A 248 -14.84 9.68 -15.79
CA ALA A 248 -14.52 10.23 -17.11
C ALA A 248 -13.95 9.19 -18.08
N ASP A 249 -13.45 8.03 -17.60
CA ASP A 249 -12.96 6.97 -18.46
C ASP A 249 -14.11 6.06 -18.91
N PRO A 250 -14.45 6.04 -20.22
CA PRO A 250 -15.55 5.21 -20.73
C PRO A 250 -15.29 3.70 -20.63
N ASN A 251 -14.04 3.29 -20.36
CA ASN A 251 -13.65 1.90 -20.17
C ASN A 251 -13.62 1.47 -18.70
N ALA A 252 -13.78 2.41 -17.77
CA ALA A 252 -13.93 2.08 -16.35
C ALA A 252 -15.31 1.50 -16.09
N ALA A 253 -15.36 0.32 -15.46
CA ALA A 253 -16.63 -0.34 -15.14
C ALA A 253 -17.26 0.18 -13.83
N ILE A 254 -16.56 1.04 -13.08
CA ILE A 254 -16.98 1.54 -11.76
C ILE A 254 -18.12 2.55 -11.95
N GLU A 255 -19.25 2.27 -11.32
CA GLU A 255 -20.46 3.08 -11.33
C GLU A 255 -20.68 3.85 -10.03
N THR A 256 -20.15 3.33 -8.92
CA THR A 256 -20.33 3.88 -7.58
C THR A 256 -19.05 3.82 -6.78
N ILE A 257 -18.70 4.92 -6.12
CA ILE A 257 -17.69 4.94 -5.07
C ILE A 257 -18.40 5.00 -3.72
N LEU A 258 -18.16 3.98 -2.88
CA LEU A 258 -18.62 3.91 -1.51
C LEU A 258 -17.56 4.54 -0.61
N VAL A 259 -17.88 5.66 0.03
CA VAL A 259 -16.96 6.33 0.96
C VAL A 259 -17.31 5.94 2.39
N LEU A 260 -16.32 5.48 3.13
CA LEU A 260 -16.40 5.20 4.55
C LEU A 260 -15.58 6.25 5.30
N ASP A 261 -16.28 7.12 6.07
CA ASP A 261 -15.64 8.13 6.91
C ASP A 261 -15.24 7.48 8.24
N ILE A 262 -13.96 7.14 8.36
CA ILE A 262 -13.41 6.48 9.55
C ILE A 262 -12.68 7.48 10.44
N PRO A 263 -12.61 7.24 11.78
CA PRO A 263 -11.92 8.16 12.68
C PRO A 263 -10.44 8.38 12.29
N GLY A 264 -10.03 9.65 12.15
CA GLY A 264 -8.66 10.04 11.81
C GLY A 264 -7.72 9.87 13.01
N VAL A 265 -7.41 8.64 13.37
CA VAL A 265 -6.47 8.29 14.44
C VAL A 265 -5.43 7.30 13.92
N ARG A 266 -4.19 7.39 14.42
CA ARG A 266 -3.09 6.52 14.01
C ARG A 266 -3.41 5.01 14.04
N ALA A 267 -4.27 4.57 14.96
CA ALA A 267 -4.68 3.17 15.05
C ALA A 267 -5.47 2.71 13.81
N TYR A 268 -6.21 3.63 13.19
CA TYR A 268 -7.08 3.37 12.03
C TYR A 268 -6.59 4.15 10.79
N MET A 269 -5.26 4.15 10.58
CA MET A 269 -4.64 5.01 9.57
C MET A 269 -5.21 4.84 8.16
N HIS A 270 -5.69 3.64 7.80
CA HIS A 270 -6.33 3.32 6.53
C HIS A 270 -7.58 2.47 6.73
N LEU A 271 -8.47 2.46 5.73
CA LEU A 271 -9.67 1.64 5.73
C LEU A 271 -9.35 0.14 5.90
N ASP A 272 -8.31 -0.37 5.23
CA ASP A 272 -7.95 -1.78 5.27
C ASP A 272 -7.38 -2.26 6.61
N THR A 273 -7.01 -1.34 7.52
CA THR A 273 -6.64 -1.69 8.89
C THR A 273 -7.85 -1.98 9.80
N VAL A 274 -9.04 -1.59 9.34
CA VAL A 274 -10.29 -1.72 10.09
C VAL A 274 -11.42 -2.40 9.32
N PHE A 275 -11.26 -2.60 8.00
CA PHE A 275 -12.29 -3.19 7.15
C PHE A 275 -11.67 -3.87 5.93
N THR A 276 -11.96 -5.17 5.72
CA THR A 276 -11.59 -5.91 4.51
C THR A 276 -12.67 -6.91 4.12
N GLN A 277 -12.79 -7.20 2.82
CA GLN A 277 -13.67 -8.24 2.30
C GLN A 277 -12.94 -9.59 2.29
N VAL A 278 -13.58 -10.64 2.82
CA VAL A 278 -13.02 -11.99 2.96
C VAL A 278 -13.78 -13.04 2.16
N ASP A 279 -15.06 -12.79 1.85
CA ASP A 279 -15.87 -13.63 0.97
C ASP A 279 -16.91 -12.75 0.24
N ARG A 280 -17.74 -13.35 -0.59
CA ARG A 280 -18.73 -12.65 -1.42
C ARG A 280 -19.66 -11.75 -0.61
N ASP A 281 -20.09 -12.23 0.54
CA ASP A 281 -21.03 -11.53 1.44
C ASP A 281 -20.45 -11.26 2.83
N THR A 282 -19.18 -11.57 3.06
CA THR A 282 -18.56 -11.56 4.40
C THR A 282 -17.37 -10.59 4.45
N PHE A 283 -17.36 -9.78 5.51
CA PHE A 283 -16.34 -8.76 5.75
C PHE A 283 -15.80 -8.87 7.18
N VAL A 284 -14.51 -8.60 7.37
CA VAL A 284 -13.93 -8.33 8.69
C VAL A 284 -13.99 -6.83 8.94
N ILE A 285 -14.42 -6.44 10.14
CA ILE A 285 -14.50 -5.04 10.52
C ILE A 285 -14.08 -4.86 11.99
N HIS A 286 -13.37 -3.77 12.28
CA HIS A 286 -13.08 -3.42 13.68
C HIS A 286 -14.29 -2.77 14.33
N PRO A 287 -14.77 -3.28 15.50
CA PRO A 287 -15.98 -2.77 16.13
C PRO A 287 -15.87 -1.30 16.57
N GLY A 288 -14.66 -0.81 16.83
CA GLY A 288 -14.40 0.54 17.29
C GLY A 288 -14.78 1.66 16.31
N ILE A 289 -14.90 1.37 15.00
CA ILE A 289 -15.33 2.38 14.02
C ILE A 289 -16.85 2.48 13.92
N MET A 290 -17.60 1.44 14.31
CA MET A 290 -19.06 1.37 14.09
C MET A 290 -19.87 2.53 14.70
N PRO A 291 -19.54 3.04 15.91
CA PRO A 291 -20.36 4.11 16.53
C PRO A 291 -20.31 5.45 15.80
N THR A 292 -19.24 5.72 15.06
CA THR A 292 -19.00 7.02 14.40
C THR A 292 -18.94 6.92 12.88
N LEU A 293 -19.07 5.71 12.33
CA LEU A 293 -18.96 5.47 10.90
C LEU A 293 -20.09 6.17 10.14
N ARG A 294 -19.71 7.08 9.25
CA ARG A 294 -20.59 7.65 8.25
C ARG A 294 -20.29 7.04 6.89
N VAL A 295 -21.31 6.89 6.09
CA VAL A 295 -21.20 6.20 4.78
C VAL A 295 -21.83 7.06 3.70
N PHE A 296 -21.10 7.24 2.59
CA PHE A 296 -21.57 8.04 1.46
C PHE A 296 -21.43 7.25 0.15
N THR A 297 -22.22 7.63 -0.85
CA THR A 297 -22.00 7.19 -2.24
C THR A 297 -21.73 8.39 -3.13
N LEU A 298 -20.75 8.21 -4.02
CA LEU A 298 -20.46 9.09 -5.13
C LEU A 298 -20.83 8.36 -6.44
N GLU A 299 -21.64 9.00 -7.26
CA GLU A 299 -22.08 8.53 -8.57
C GLU A 299 -21.89 9.63 -9.63
N PRO A 300 -21.77 9.31 -10.93
CA PRO A 300 -21.75 10.32 -11.98
C PRO A 300 -22.99 11.21 -11.95
N GLY A 301 -22.83 12.52 -12.14
CA GLY A 301 -23.96 13.47 -12.26
C GLY A 301 -23.82 14.68 -11.32
N GLY A 302 -24.91 15.45 -11.18
CA GLY A 302 -24.89 16.68 -10.38
C GLY A 302 -24.19 17.87 -11.07
N LYS A 303 -24.12 19.02 -10.37
CA LYS A 303 -23.58 20.27 -10.94
C LYS A 303 -22.07 20.23 -11.15
N ASN A 304 -21.35 19.50 -10.30
CA ASN A 304 -19.88 19.38 -10.33
C ASN A 304 -19.40 18.04 -10.88
N GLY A 305 -20.24 17.30 -11.60
CA GLY A 305 -19.92 15.99 -12.15
C GLY A 305 -20.14 14.82 -11.19
N LEU A 306 -20.39 15.08 -9.91
CA LEU A 306 -20.63 14.08 -8.88
C LEU A 306 -21.99 14.27 -8.21
N ARG A 307 -22.67 13.16 -7.95
CA ARG A 307 -23.85 13.08 -7.08
C ARG A 307 -23.44 12.40 -5.79
N ILE A 308 -23.42 13.14 -4.70
CA ILE A 308 -23.00 12.68 -3.38
C ILE A 308 -24.24 12.49 -2.50
N ARG A 309 -24.33 11.33 -1.80
CA ARG A 309 -25.43 11.02 -0.89
C ARG A 309 -24.89 10.37 0.37
N GLU A 310 -25.28 10.89 1.53
CA GLU A 310 -25.10 10.21 2.81
C GLU A 310 -26.17 9.11 2.98
N LEU A 311 -25.77 7.98 3.54
CA LEU A 311 -26.63 6.81 3.71
C LEU A 311 -26.86 6.53 5.22
N ASP A 312 -28.10 6.65 5.68
CA ASP A 312 -28.50 6.40 7.08
C ASP A 312 -28.78 4.91 7.37
N GLN A 313 -28.50 4.02 6.44
CA GLN A 313 -28.73 2.58 6.59
C GLN A 313 -27.53 1.90 7.26
N PRO A 314 -27.74 0.80 8.02
CA PRO A 314 -26.65 -0.02 8.51
C PRO A 314 -25.72 -0.48 7.38
N LEU A 315 -24.41 -0.42 7.59
CA LEU A 315 -23.38 -0.78 6.60
C LEU A 315 -23.66 -2.13 5.92
N ALA A 316 -24.08 -3.14 6.70
CA ALA A 316 -24.41 -4.47 6.16
C ALA A 316 -25.52 -4.44 5.09
N ARG A 317 -26.50 -3.54 5.19
CA ARG A 317 -27.55 -3.37 4.17
C ARG A 317 -27.06 -2.55 3.00
N VAL A 318 -26.22 -1.56 3.24
CA VAL A 318 -25.58 -0.76 2.17
C VAL A 318 -24.75 -1.67 1.28
N LEU A 319 -23.89 -2.49 1.87
CA LEU A 319 -23.06 -3.46 1.15
C LEU A 319 -23.92 -4.46 0.37
N ALA A 320 -24.98 -5.00 1.01
CA ALA A 320 -25.87 -5.93 0.32
C ALA A 320 -26.53 -5.31 -0.93
N LYS A 321 -26.97 -4.07 -0.83
CA LYS A 321 -27.57 -3.36 -1.97
C LYS A 321 -26.56 -3.09 -3.09
N LEU A 322 -25.36 -2.63 -2.74
CA LEU A 322 -24.33 -2.27 -3.73
C LEU A 322 -23.70 -3.48 -4.42
N LEU A 323 -23.67 -4.63 -3.74
CA LEU A 323 -23.08 -5.88 -4.23
C LEU A 323 -24.12 -6.90 -4.69
N ASP A 324 -25.39 -6.50 -4.79
CA ASP A 324 -26.51 -7.35 -5.20
C ASP A 324 -26.62 -8.64 -4.36
N LEU A 325 -26.38 -8.56 -3.03
CA LEU A 325 -26.47 -9.72 -2.14
C LEU A 325 -27.93 -10.03 -1.78
N PRO A 326 -28.27 -11.32 -1.59
CA PRO A 326 -29.64 -11.74 -1.26
C PRO A 326 -30.06 -11.41 0.17
N ALA A 327 -29.09 -11.09 1.04
CA ALA A 327 -29.28 -10.78 2.45
C ALA A 327 -28.27 -9.71 2.89
N PRO A 328 -28.44 -9.06 4.07
CA PRO A 328 -27.43 -8.14 4.61
C PRO A 328 -26.05 -8.80 4.71
N ALA A 329 -25.01 -8.07 4.35
CA ALA A 329 -23.64 -8.56 4.44
C ALA A 329 -23.28 -8.99 5.87
N LYS A 330 -22.48 -10.03 5.99
CA LYS A 330 -21.98 -10.55 7.26
C LYS A 330 -20.77 -9.75 7.70
N LEU A 331 -20.86 -9.13 8.86
CA LEU A 331 -19.75 -8.38 9.46
C LEU A 331 -19.15 -9.17 10.62
N LEU A 332 -17.91 -9.61 10.48
CA LEU A 332 -17.16 -10.33 11.50
C LEU A 332 -16.30 -9.32 12.25
N PHE A 333 -16.50 -9.20 13.56
CA PHE A 333 -15.77 -8.23 14.37
C PHE A 333 -14.36 -8.73 14.73
N CYS A 334 -13.33 -8.01 14.24
CA CYS A 334 -11.93 -8.25 14.60
C CYS A 334 -11.75 -8.31 16.12
N GLY A 335 -11.13 -9.37 16.63
CA GLY A 335 -10.99 -9.65 18.07
C GLY A 335 -12.25 -10.13 18.76
N GLY A 336 -13.34 -10.41 18.02
CA GLY A 336 -14.61 -10.96 18.56
C GLY A 336 -15.37 -9.97 19.41
N GLN A 337 -15.94 -10.45 20.54
CA GLN A 337 -16.78 -9.66 21.45
C GLN A 337 -15.99 -9.02 22.60
N ASP A 338 -14.74 -9.41 22.82
CA ASP A 338 -13.91 -8.86 23.89
C ASP A 338 -13.22 -7.59 23.43
N ALA A 339 -13.48 -6.48 24.15
CA ALA A 339 -12.99 -5.14 23.81
C ALA A 339 -11.44 -5.05 23.87
N ILE A 340 -10.79 -5.84 24.73
CA ILE A 340 -9.34 -5.86 24.84
C ILE A 340 -8.75 -6.63 23.65
N ALA A 341 -9.30 -7.82 23.34
CA ALA A 341 -8.91 -8.59 22.18
C ALA A 341 -9.09 -7.79 20.88
N ALA A 342 -10.24 -7.09 20.74
CA ALA A 342 -10.52 -6.26 19.58
C ALA A 342 -9.45 -5.17 19.35
N GLN A 343 -9.05 -4.43 20.39
CA GLN A 343 -8.02 -3.40 20.31
C GLN A 343 -6.63 -4.00 20.05
N ARG A 344 -6.27 -5.11 20.70
CA ARG A 344 -4.97 -5.78 20.54
C ARG A 344 -4.81 -6.37 19.14
N GLU A 345 -5.83 -7.05 18.63
CA GLU A 345 -5.74 -7.67 17.31
C GLU A 345 -5.89 -6.65 16.18
N GLN A 346 -6.67 -5.59 16.37
CA GLN A 346 -6.64 -4.47 15.42
C GLN A 346 -5.26 -3.82 15.36
N TRP A 347 -4.58 -3.59 16.50
CA TRP A 347 -3.21 -3.09 16.54
C TRP A 347 -2.21 -4.02 15.85
N ASN A 348 -2.49 -5.30 15.80
CA ASN A 348 -1.71 -6.34 15.10
C ASN A 348 -2.27 -6.67 13.72
N ASP A 349 -3.00 -5.74 13.10
CA ASP A 349 -3.52 -5.86 11.74
C ASP A 349 -4.47 -7.05 11.51
N GLY A 350 -5.26 -7.43 12.55
CA GLY A 350 -6.19 -8.55 12.48
C GLY A 350 -7.32 -8.36 11.46
N ALA A 351 -7.69 -7.13 11.12
CA ALA A 351 -8.63 -6.83 10.06
C ALA A 351 -7.95 -6.66 8.68
N ASN A 352 -6.61 -6.57 8.61
CA ASN A 352 -5.85 -6.35 7.37
C ASN A 352 -5.57 -7.68 6.65
N THR A 353 -6.62 -8.37 6.20
CA THR A 353 -6.55 -9.68 5.55
C THR A 353 -6.32 -9.56 4.04
N LEU A 354 -5.48 -10.44 3.47
CA LEU A 354 -5.36 -10.58 2.02
C LEU A 354 -6.19 -11.77 1.55
N CYS A 355 -7.26 -11.50 0.82
CA CYS A 355 -8.08 -12.57 0.23
C CYS A 355 -7.39 -13.12 -1.04
N LEU A 356 -7.16 -14.44 -1.09
CA LEU A 356 -6.60 -15.14 -2.26
C LEU A 356 -7.68 -15.62 -3.23
N SER A 357 -8.82 -15.99 -2.71
CA SER A 357 -10.06 -16.37 -3.42
C SER A 357 -11.23 -16.26 -2.45
N PRO A 358 -12.49 -16.23 -2.88
CA PRO A 358 -13.62 -16.14 -1.97
C PRO A 358 -13.52 -17.17 -0.85
N GLY A 359 -13.57 -16.74 0.40
CA GLY A 359 -13.48 -17.59 1.58
C GLY A 359 -12.07 -18.13 1.90
N VAL A 360 -10.99 -17.61 1.27
CA VAL A 360 -9.60 -18.01 1.57
C VAL A 360 -8.75 -16.76 1.79
N VAL A 361 -8.23 -16.60 2.99
CA VAL A 361 -7.49 -15.39 3.39
C VAL A 361 -6.12 -15.69 3.98
N VAL A 362 -5.17 -14.77 3.78
CA VAL A 362 -3.90 -14.74 4.49
C VAL A 362 -4.01 -13.75 5.64
N THR A 363 -3.56 -14.17 6.82
CA THR A 363 -3.57 -13.40 8.06
C THR A 363 -2.26 -13.59 8.83
N TYR A 364 -2.02 -12.75 9.83
CA TYR A 364 -0.97 -13.01 10.81
C TYR A 364 -1.40 -14.06 11.84
N ASP A 365 -0.49 -14.97 12.20
CA ASP A 365 -0.70 -16.07 13.16
C ASP A 365 -1.01 -15.58 14.59
N ARG A 366 -0.56 -14.39 14.95
CA ARG A 366 -0.76 -13.78 16.27
C ARG A 366 -2.20 -13.32 16.54
N ASN A 367 -3.03 -13.16 15.52
CA ASN A 367 -4.44 -12.70 15.63
C ASN A 367 -5.38 -13.90 15.87
N GLN A 368 -5.18 -14.60 16.98
CA GLN A 368 -5.82 -15.90 17.24
C GLN A 368 -7.34 -15.85 17.37
N VAL A 369 -7.89 -14.77 17.95
CA VAL A 369 -9.34 -14.61 18.13
C VAL A 369 -10.00 -14.36 16.77
N THR A 370 -9.45 -13.44 15.98
CA THR A 370 -9.97 -13.15 14.62
C THR A 370 -9.81 -14.35 13.70
N ASN A 371 -8.66 -15.04 13.74
CA ASN A 371 -8.42 -16.22 12.91
C ASN A 371 -9.43 -17.31 13.21
N ARG A 372 -9.66 -17.64 14.49
CA ARG A 372 -10.70 -18.60 14.89
C ARG A 372 -12.09 -18.15 14.49
N LEU A 373 -12.42 -16.88 14.67
CA LEU A 373 -13.72 -16.33 14.25
C LEU A 373 -13.93 -16.50 12.74
N LEU A 374 -12.91 -16.29 11.93
CA LEU A 374 -12.95 -16.51 10.47
C LEU A 374 -13.22 -18.01 10.18
N GLU A 375 -12.47 -18.92 10.79
CA GLU A 375 -12.61 -20.38 10.61
C GLU A 375 -14.01 -20.87 11.04
N ASP A 376 -14.52 -20.41 12.18
CA ASP A 376 -15.87 -20.74 12.69
C ASP A 376 -16.98 -20.26 11.74
N ASN A 377 -16.65 -19.30 10.85
CA ASN A 377 -17.55 -18.78 9.84
C ASN A 377 -17.28 -19.32 8.42
N GLY A 378 -16.50 -20.40 8.31
CA GLY A 378 -16.25 -21.11 7.07
C GLY A 378 -15.15 -20.50 6.18
N ILE A 379 -14.43 -19.51 6.68
CA ILE A 379 -13.31 -18.88 5.96
C ILE A 379 -12.04 -19.71 6.23
N ARG A 380 -11.36 -20.14 5.17
CA ARG A 380 -10.07 -20.82 5.28
C ARG A 380 -8.96 -19.80 5.56
N VAL A 381 -8.35 -19.93 6.74
CA VAL A 381 -7.26 -19.06 7.18
C VAL A 381 -5.90 -19.70 6.82
N LEU A 382 -5.06 -18.92 6.14
CA LEU A 382 -3.68 -19.25 5.84
C LEU A 382 -2.79 -18.29 6.64
N SER A 383 -2.35 -18.71 7.82
CA SER A 383 -1.57 -17.84 8.70
C SER A 383 -0.08 -17.84 8.34
N ILE A 384 0.54 -16.66 8.49
CA ILE A 384 1.98 -16.47 8.37
C ILE A 384 2.57 -15.93 9.68
N PRO A 385 3.84 -16.25 10.00
CA PRO A 385 4.51 -15.68 11.16
C PRO A 385 4.66 -14.18 11.03
N SER A 386 4.70 -13.46 12.14
CA SER A 386 4.56 -12.01 12.16
C SER A 386 5.27 -11.29 13.30
N SER A 387 6.29 -11.89 13.89
CA SER A 387 7.02 -11.28 15.01
C SER A 387 7.72 -9.99 14.63
N GLU A 388 8.28 -9.94 13.43
CA GLU A 388 9.07 -8.83 12.93
C GLU A 388 8.29 -7.95 11.93
N LEU A 389 7.56 -8.53 10.99
CA LEU A 389 6.81 -7.76 9.98
C LEU A 389 5.72 -6.88 10.60
N SER A 390 5.04 -7.34 11.65
CA SER A 390 4.00 -6.57 12.33
C SER A 390 4.51 -5.32 13.06
N ARG A 391 5.83 -5.19 13.30
CA ARG A 391 6.45 -4.01 13.95
C ARG A 391 6.31 -2.73 13.13
N GLY A 392 6.19 -2.86 11.80
CA GLY A 392 5.94 -1.72 10.90
C GLY A 392 4.48 -1.30 10.79
N ARG A 393 3.55 -2.03 11.43
CA ARG A 393 2.11 -1.70 11.43
C ARG A 393 1.47 -1.80 10.05
N GLY A 394 1.45 -3.01 9.50
CA GLY A 394 0.73 -3.37 8.29
C GLY A 394 0.68 -4.88 8.13
N GLY A 395 -0.49 -5.40 7.76
CA GLY A 395 -0.75 -6.83 7.60
C GLY A 395 -0.48 -7.34 6.18
N PRO A 396 -0.90 -8.59 5.90
CA PRO A 396 -0.70 -9.20 4.59
C PRO A 396 -1.28 -8.42 3.41
N ARG A 397 -2.39 -7.66 3.62
CA ARG A 397 -2.94 -6.79 2.58
C ARG A 397 -2.04 -5.60 2.30
N CYS A 398 -1.57 -4.91 3.33
CA CYS A 398 -0.65 -3.78 3.20
C CYS A 398 0.64 -4.16 2.48
N MET A 399 1.18 -5.36 2.75
CA MET A 399 2.41 -5.86 2.13
C MET A 399 2.25 -6.33 0.68
N SER A 400 1.04 -6.22 0.11
CA SER A 400 0.73 -6.79 -1.20
C SER A 400 -0.07 -5.84 -2.07
N MET A 401 0.32 -5.71 -3.33
CA MET A 401 -0.40 -4.97 -4.35
C MET A 401 -0.84 -5.94 -5.45
N PRO A 402 -2.10 -6.36 -5.51
CA PRO A 402 -2.62 -7.17 -6.61
C PRO A 402 -2.42 -6.48 -7.96
N LEU A 403 -1.88 -7.19 -8.93
CA LEU A 403 -1.78 -6.72 -10.31
C LEU A 403 -2.82 -7.41 -11.20
N VAL A 404 -3.09 -8.69 -10.93
CA VAL A 404 -4.08 -9.46 -11.68
C VAL A 404 -4.88 -10.33 -10.73
N ARG A 405 -6.19 -10.19 -10.79
CA ARG A 405 -7.17 -11.14 -10.26
C ARG A 405 -7.99 -11.71 -11.41
N GLU A 406 -8.53 -12.92 -11.23
CA GLU A 406 -9.38 -13.55 -12.22
C GLU A 406 -10.59 -12.66 -12.51
N ALA A 407 -11.01 -12.56 -13.78
CA ALA A 407 -12.25 -11.87 -14.11
C ALA A 407 -13.41 -12.62 -13.45
N GLN A 408 -14.27 -11.92 -12.73
CA GLN A 408 -15.56 -12.49 -12.34
C GLN A 408 -16.42 -12.61 -13.60
N MET A 409 -16.81 -13.84 -13.93
CA MET A 409 -17.80 -14.09 -14.96
C MET A 409 -19.19 -13.74 -14.46
#